data_2e12aa790214e1909d7e958ec31f6503
#
_entry.id   2e12aa790214e1909d7e958ec31f6503
#
_cell.length_a   1.000
_cell.length_b   1.000
_cell.length_c   1.000
_cell.angle_alpha   90.00
_cell.angle_beta   90.00
_cell.angle_gamma   90.00
#
_symmetry.space_group_name_H-M   'P 1'
#
loop_
_entity.id
_entity.type
_entity.pdbx_description
1 polymer ?
#
loop_
_entity_poly.entity_id
_entity_poly.type
_entity_poly.pdbx_seq_one_letter_code
_entity_poly.pdbx_strand_id
1 'polypeptide(L)'
;MVGVLLVGGVYVGRVAWQLGFLFHRNPIAAIGDVLGDGSGSSVGQKAKNLQRVTIALYGYGGDGHDGAYLSDSIMVLSIQPQQTGPPQVAEISVPRDWYVPIDLGNGHQYTGRINEAYSDGQTNTYPNRADAYKGDQGGGALANATLDKLLGIHIDHFVGIDFHAFQYAVDAVGGIDVVVPHTFTDYQYPHGECDTGDCSYMTVHFNAGPQHMDGATALIFSRSRHSSDNGEGTDFARSRRQQLVIQALKQKVVSVNGIAKLPDVLGALGGHVITDLGIGDAKSLYSLVKDVDPSTITRISIDDTNFLYECGYPTNCGAAYLFAHDTTYVSVQRFIANVFPSPAALAEKAPVTVVDASGRGAGASGRWSALLGQVRLSAKDGGTRAVSQTTHVVVTGGGNGAAQTAQYLATLFGVPVETATAASGVAAVSPSASAPAAAAPAGVTVILGADEERAFNHDTGGYYGNGGGGGGSGSSGSAPVATARPTRAPVSTPVPTATAPATPAPTPKPTPVPTLPPITPPPTAAPTASAKPGG
;
A
#
# COMPACT_ATOMS: atom_id res chain seq x y z
N MET A 1 -22.23 17.00 -40.67
CA MET A 1 -22.64 17.29 -39.29
C MET A 1 -23.38 16.11 -38.66
N VAL A 2 -24.43 15.55 -39.28
CA VAL A 2 -25.18 14.40 -38.73
C VAL A 2 -24.31 13.15 -38.50
N GLY A 3 -23.36 12.85 -39.37
CA GLY A 3 -22.45 11.70 -39.22
C GLY A 3 -21.49 11.81 -38.03
N VAL A 4 -21.03 13.01 -37.68
CA VAL A 4 -20.15 13.25 -36.51
C VAL A 4 -20.94 13.09 -35.23
N LEU A 5 -22.22 13.52 -35.19
CA LEU A 5 -23.11 13.35 -34.05
C LEU A 5 -23.48 11.88 -33.83
N LEU A 6 -23.69 11.10 -34.90
CA LEU A 6 -23.97 9.67 -34.79
C LEU A 6 -22.75 8.87 -34.33
N VAL A 7 -21.56 9.14 -34.83
CA VAL A 7 -20.32 8.48 -34.40
C VAL A 7 -20.00 8.86 -32.95
N GLY A 8 -20.15 10.14 -32.60
CA GLY A 8 -19.97 10.61 -31.22
C GLY A 8 -20.98 9.98 -30.25
N GLY A 9 -22.26 9.88 -30.65
CA GLY A 9 -23.30 9.25 -29.82
C GLY A 9 -23.09 7.75 -29.62
N VAL A 10 -22.67 7.03 -30.67
CA VAL A 10 -22.33 5.59 -30.57
C VAL A 10 -21.09 5.40 -29.67
N TYR A 11 -20.08 6.26 -29.81
CA TYR A 11 -18.87 6.19 -28.96
C TYR A 11 -19.21 6.44 -27.49
N VAL A 12 -19.93 7.52 -27.16
CA VAL A 12 -20.37 7.84 -25.80
C VAL A 12 -21.26 6.72 -25.24
N GLY A 13 -22.18 6.18 -26.02
CA GLY A 13 -23.03 5.06 -25.62
C GLY A 13 -22.24 3.79 -25.32
N ARG A 14 -21.24 3.46 -26.14
CA ARG A 14 -20.35 2.31 -25.93
C ARG A 14 -19.50 2.49 -24.67
N VAL A 15 -18.92 3.66 -24.48
CA VAL A 15 -18.15 4.00 -23.28
C VAL A 15 -19.03 3.94 -22.03
N ALA A 16 -20.24 4.53 -22.05
CA ALA A 16 -21.18 4.48 -20.95
C ALA A 16 -21.65 3.05 -20.63
N TRP A 17 -21.84 2.19 -21.65
CA TRP A 17 -22.17 0.79 -21.46
C TRP A 17 -21.03 0.03 -20.76
N GLN A 18 -19.79 0.18 -21.23
CA GLN A 18 -18.60 -0.46 -20.64
C GLN A 18 -18.35 0.02 -19.20
N LEU A 19 -18.44 1.34 -18.97
CA LEU A 19 -18.29 1.92 -17.64
C LEU A 19 -19.45 1.57 -16.72
N GLY A 20 -20.69 1.50 -17.24
CA GLY A 20 -21.85 1.05 -16.48
C GLY A 20 -21.69 -0.38 -15.97
N PHE A 21 -21.14 -1.26 -16.78
CA PHE A 21 -20.83 -2.63 -16.38
C PHE A 21 -19.74 -2.68 -15.30
N LEU A 22 -18.62 -1.99 -15.52
CA LEU A 22 -17.48 -1.95 -14.61
C LEU A 22 -17.85 -1.37 -13.23
N PHE A 23 -18.67 -0.30 -13.21
CA PHE A 23 -19.05 0.38 -11.97
C PHE A 23 -20.43 -0.05 -11.44
N HIS A 24 -20.98 -1.16 -11.93
CA HIS A 24 -22.30 -1.71 -11.52
C HIS A 24 -23.42 -0.65 -11.55
N ARG A 25 -23.41 0.25 -12.52
CA ARG A 25 -24.36 1.35 -12.67
C ARG A 25 -25.23 1.21 -13.92
N ASN A 26 -26.43 1.81 -13.86
CA ASN A 26 -27.29 1.92 -15.04
C ASN A 26 -26.56 2.72 -16.15
N PRO A 27 -26.46 2.20 -17.39
CA PRO A 27 -25.77 2.87 -18.49
C PRO A 27 -26.26 4.30 -18.79
N ILE A 28 -27.53 4.59 -18.55
CA ILE A 28 -28.10 5.93 -18.74
C ILE A 28 -27.55 6.91 -17.70
N ALA A 29 -27.42 6.50 -16.43
CA ALA A 29 -26.79 7.31 -15.39
C ALA A 29 -25.30 7.52 -15.68
N ALA A 30 -24.62 6.51 -16.22
CA ALA A 30 -23.22 6.59 -16.63
C ALA A 30 -22.96 7.63 -17.74
N ILE A 31 -23.93 7.92 -18.60
CA ILE A 31 -23.81 8.99 -19.61
C ILE A 31 -23.66 10.37 -18.95
N GLY A 32 -24.45 10.66 -17.93
CA GLY A 32 -24.33 11.91 -17.17
C GLY A 32 -22.98 12.03 -16.47
N ASP A 33 -22.49 10.94 -15.88
CA ASP A 33 -21.18 10.88 -15.22
C ASP A 33 -20.02 11.02 -16.22
N VAL A 34 -20.16 10.44 -17.43
CA VAL A 34 -19.16 10.57 -18.51
C VAL A 34 -19.07 12.02 -19.02
N LEU A 35 -20.19 12.71 -19.14
CA LEU A 35 -20.23 14.09 -19.65
C LEU A 35 -19.94 15.14 -18.58
N GLY A 36 -20.15 14.83 -17.30
CA GLY A 36 -19.87 15.71 -16.17
C GLY A 36 -18.37 15.86 -15.88
N ASP A 37 -18.02 16.87 -15.11
CA ASP A 37 -16.65 17.14 -14.64
C ASP A 37 -16.24 16.34 -13.40
N GLY A 38 -17.14 15.53 -12.84
CA GLY A 38 -16.94 14.75 -11.63
C GLY A 38 -17.08 15.54 -10.32
N SER A 39 -17.19 16.86 -10.39
CA SER A 39 -17.17 17.73 -9.21
C SER A 39 -18.33 17.51 -8.23
N GLY A 40 -19.38 16.82 -8.64
CA GLY A 40 -20.53 16.43 -7.83
C GLY A 40 -20.37 15.06 -7.16
N SER A 41 -19.31 14.29 -7.46
CA SER A 41 -19.02 13.01 -6.87
C SER A 41 -18.56 13.11 -5.41
N SER A 42 -18.49 12.00 -4.67
CA SER A 42 -18.02 11.96 -3.28
C SER A 42 -16.60 12.51 -3.15
N VAL A 43 -15.67 12.05 -4.01
CA VAL A 43 -14.29 12.53 -4.10
C VAL A 43 -14.26 14.03 -4.46
N GLY A 44 -15.04 14.45 -5.45
CA GLY A 44 -15.11 15.84 -5.88
C GLY A 44 -15.62 16.78 -4.78
N GLN A 45 -16.62 16.37 -4.01
CA GLN A 45 -17.15 17.12 -2.87
C GLN A 45 -16.10 17.26 -1.75
N LYS A 46 -15.45 16.17 -1.37
CA LYS A 46 -14.36 16.19 -0.38
C LYS A 46 -13.22 17.10 -0.81
N ALA A 47 -12.83 17.03 -2.09
CA ALA A 47 -11.77 17.87 -2.64
C ALA A 47 -12.10 19.37 -2.54
N LYS A 48 -13.33 19.76 -2.89
CA LYS A 48 -13.81 21.14 -2.75
C LYS A 48 -13.80 21.64 -1.30
N ASN A 49 -14.10 20.76 -0.37
CA ASN A 49 -14.14 21.06 1.05
C ASN A 49 -12.78 20.91 1.74
N LEU A 50 -11.70 20.69 0.99
CA LEU A 50 -10.34 20.46 1.48
C LEU A 50 -10.26 19.28 2.48
N GLN A 51 -11.18 18.33 2.37
CA GLN A 51 -11.22 17.13 3.18
C GLN A 51 -10.30 16.07 2.59
N ARG A 52 -9.65 15.32 3.46
CA ARG A 52 -8.80 14.18 3.10
C ARG A 52 -9.60 13.13 2.34
N VAL A 53 -9.06 12.65 1.22
CA VAL A 53 -9.58 11.54 0.42
C VAL A 53 -8.66 10.35 0.61
N THR A 54 -9.24 9.19 0.92
CA THR A 54 -8.51 7.96 1.20
C THR A 54 -9.06 6.80 0.37
N ILE A 55 -8.19 6.09 -0.33
CA ILE A 55 -8.56 4.98 -1.21
C ILE A 55 -7.66 3.79 -0.91
N ALA A 56 -8.24 2.66 -0.56
CA ALA A 56 -7.50 1.42 -0.41
C ALA A 56 -7.36 0.69 -1.75
N LEU A 57 -6.16 0.19 -2.03
CA LEU A 57 -5.85 -0.64 -3.18
C LEU A 57 -5.56 -2.06 -2.68
N TYR A 58 -6.30 -3.03 -3.19
CA TYR A 58 -6.15 -4.45 -2.86
C TYR A 58 -5.74 -5.21 -4.11
N GLY A 59 -4.55 -5.83 -4.08
CA GLY A 59 -4.08 -6.72 -5.14
C GLY A 59 -4.23 -8.17 -4.70
N TYR A 60 -4.92 -9.00 -5.49
CA TYR A 60 -5.15 -10.41 -5.20
C TYR A 60 -4.96 -11.29 -6.45
N GLY A 61 -4.96 -12.61 -6.28
CA GLY A 61 -4.70 -13.54 -7.39
C GLY A 61 -5.78 -13.55 -8.45
N GLY A 62 -7.03 -13.56 -8.02
CA GLY A 62 -8.21 -13.77 -8.87
C GLY A 62 -8.61 -15.24 -8.97
N ASP A 63 -9.70 -15.50 -9.69
CA ASP A 63 -10.22 -16.85 -9.87
C ASP A 63 -9.17 -17.77 -10.51
N GLY A 64 -9.07 -19.01 -10.00
CA GLY A 64 -8.08 -19.99 -10.44
C GLY A 64 -6.76 -19.98 -9.65
N HIS A 65 -6.55 -19.01 -8.76
CA HIS A 65 -5.39 -18.99 -7.87
C HIS A 65 -5.71 -19.53 -6.48
N ASP A 66 -4.76 -20.28 -5.88
CA ASP A 66 -4.87 -20.68 -4.48
C ASP A 66 -4.95 -19.43 -3.59
N GLY A 67 -6.00 -19.34 -2.77
CA GLY A 67 -6.30 -18.14 -2.01
C GLY A 67 -6.77 -16.95 -2.86
N ALA A 68 -7.52 -17.21 -3.93
CA ALA A 68 -7.96 -16.30 -4.99
C ALA A 68 -8.20 -14.84 -4.57
N TYR A 69 -8.83 -14.62 -3.42
CA TYR A 69 -9.18 -13.29 -2.91
C TYR A 69 -8.36 -12.85 -1.70
N LEU A 70 -7.28 -13.57 -1.34
CA LEU A 70 -6.33 -13.06 -0.33
C LEU A 70 -5.62 -11.85 -0.91
N SER A 71 -5.74 -10.69 -0.25
CA SER A 71 -5.10 -9.46 -0.72
C SER A 71 -3.60 -9.46 -0.38
N ASP A 72 -2.80 -9.97 -1.29
CA ASP A 72 -1.34 -10.05 -1.15
C ASP A 72 -0.63 -8.69 -1.21
N SER A 73 -1.32 -7.68 -1.72
CA SER A 73 -0.88 -6.27 -1.72
C SER A 73 -1.98 -5.40 -1.15
N ILE A 74 -1.64 -4.63 -0.12
CA ILE A 74 -2.55 -3.69 0.54
C ILE A 74 -1.85 -2.33 0.60
N MET A 75 -2.43 -1.33 -0.03
CA MET A 75 -1.91 0.03 -0.04
C MET A 75 -3.05 1.03 0.18
N VAL A 76 -2.81 2.04 1.00
CA VAL A 76 -3.74 3.15 1.16
C VAL A 76 -3.16 4.40 0.51
N LEU A 77 -3.84 4.89 -0.52
CA LEU A 77 -3.58 6.19 -1.10
C LEU A 77 -4.34 7.24 -0.31
N SER A 78 -3.62 8.16 0.29
CA SER A 78 -4.19 9.26 1.06
C SER A 78 -3.85 10.58 0.39
N ILE A 79 -4.85 11.42 0.15
CA ILE A 79 -4.73 12.67 -0.59
C ILE A 79 -5.31 13.79 0.26
N GLN A 80 -4.50 14.79 0.59
CA GLN A 80 -4.92 15.99 1.32
C GLN A 80 -4.95 17.18 0.36
N PRO A 81 -6.14 17.57 -0.14
CA PRO A 81 -6.28 18.77 -0.97
C PRO A 81 -5.76 19.99 -0.24
N GLN A 82 -5.16 20.93 -0.98
CA GLN A 82 -4.63 22.17 -0.45
C GLN A 82 -5.48 23.35 -0.95
N GLN A 83 -5.51 24.44 -0.18
CA GLN A 83 -6.20 25.67 -0.60
C GLN A 83 -5.54 26.28 -1.84
N THR A 84 -4.24 26.15 -1.96
CA THR A 84 -3.44 26.59 -3.11
C THR A 84 -2.37 25.55 -3.43
N GLY A 85 -2.12 25.32 -4.74
CA GLY A 85 -1.12 24.36 -5.21
C GLY A 85 -1.63 22.93 -5.27
N PRO A 86 -0.73 21.97 -5.58
CA PRO A 86 -1.08 20.56 -5.67
C PRO A 86 -1.39 19.97 -4.28
N PRO A 87 -2.19 18.90 -4.21
CA PRO A 87 -2.47 18.20 -2.95
C PRO A 87 -1.20 17.54 -2.41
N GLN A 88 -1.15 17.32 -1.09
CA GLN A 88 -0.21 16.38 -0.51
C GLN A 88 -0.72 14.95 -0.70
N VAL A 89 0.17 14.04 -1.06
CA VAL A 89 -0.18 12.64 -1.32
C VAL A 89 0.73 11.73 -0.49
N ALA A 90 0.13 10.74 0.15
CA ALA A 90 0.84 9.66 0.84
C ALA A 90 0.39 8.29 0.31
N GLU A 91 1.36 7.43 0.05
CA GLU A 91 1.19 6.00 -0.24
C GLU A 91 1.59 5.23 1.02
N ILE A 92 0.64 4.54 1.64
CA ILE A 92 0.83 3.81 2.89
C ILE A 92 0.73 2.33 2.56
N SER A 93 1.84 1.61 2.62
CA SER A 93 1.90 0.17 2.44
C SER A 93 1.59 -0.54 3.76
N VAL A 94 0.66 -1.49 3.71
CA VAL A 94 0.23 -2.30 4.87
C VAL A 94 0.64 -3.75 4.61
N PRO A 95 1.40 -4.39 5.51
CA PRO A 95 1.85 -5.76 5.29
C PRO A 95 0.68 -6.74 5.41
N ARG A 96 0.57 -7.66 4.48
CA ARG A 96 -0.51 -8.66 4.39
C ARG A 96 -0.56 -9.61 5.60
N ASP A 97 0.58 -9.86 6.23
CA ASP A 97 0.74 -10.81 7.33
C ASP A 97 0.56 -10.14 8.71
N TRP A 98 0.10 -8.88 8.77
CA TRP A 98 -0.28 -8.23 10.01
C TRP A 98 -1.45 -8.96 10.67
N TYR A 99 -1.22 -9.50 11.87
CA TYR A 99 -2.17 -10.31 12.61
C TYR A 99 -3.07 -9.42 13.47
N VAL A 100 -4.33 -9.31 13.11
CA VAL A 100 -5.24 -8.26 13.59
C VAL A 100 -6.63 -8.81 13.89
N PRO A 101 -7.42 -8.15 14.76
CA PRO A 101 -8.83 -8.46 14.94
C PRO A 101 -9.62 -8.04 13.69
N ILE A 102 -10.38 -8.96 13.12
CA ILE A 102 -11.30 -8.76 11.99
C ILE A 102 -12.72 -8.88 12.53
N ASP A 103 -13.47 -7.78 12.45
CA ASP A 103 -14.84 -7.71 12.93
C ASP A 103 -15.82 -7.94 11.77
N LEU A 104 -16.45 -9.09 11.77
CA LEU A 104 -17.42 -9.49 10.77
C LEU A 104 -18.79 -8.81 10.95
N GLY A 105 -18.97 -7.99 11.98
CA GLY A 105 -20.25 -7.43 12.38
C GLY A 105 -21.16 -8.46 13.04
N ASN A 106 -22.37 -8.05 13.42
CA ASN A 106 -23.37 -8.91 14.09
C ASN A 106 -22.85 -9.64 15.35
N GLY A 107 -21.82 -9.06 16.02
CA GLY A 107 -21.20 -9.64 17.21
C GLY A 107 -20.17 -10.76 16.93
N HIS A 108 -19.82 -10.98 15.69
CA HIS A 108 -18.82 -11.97 15.27
C HIS A 108 -17.50 -11.28 14.96
N GLN A 109 -16.42 -11.75 15.56
CA GLN A 109 -15.05 -11.31 15.29
C GLN A 109 -14.07 -12.48 15.44
N TYR A 110 -12.94 -12.39 14.77
CA TYR A 110 -11.82 -13.31 14.95
C TYR A 110 -10.50 -12.54 14.77
N THR A 111 -9.38 -13.17 15.07
CA THR A 111 -8.05 -12.60 14.81
C THR A 111 -7.36 -13.43 13.73
N GLY A 112 -6.87 -12.77 12.70
CA GLY A 112 -6.25 -13.39 11.53
C GLY A 112 -5.31 -12.43 10.81
N ARG A 113 -4.76 -12.84 9.67
CA ARG A 113 -4.00 -11.93 8.82
C ARG A 113 -4.92 -10.90 8.19
N ILE A 114 -4.45 -9.66 8.08
CA ILE A 114 -5.26 -8.58 7.51
C ILE A 114 -5.71 -8.87 6.06
N ASN A 115 -4.92 -9.62 5.28
CA ASN A 115 -5.29 -10.00 3.92
C ASN A 115 -6.50 -10.95 3.85
N GLU A 116 -6.85 -11.63 4.95
CA GLU A 116 -8.04 -12.47 5.03
C GLU A 116 -9.33 -11.64 5.02
N ALA A 117 -9.27 -10.37 5.50
CA ALA A 117 -10.46 -9.53 5.56
C ALA A 117 -11.11 -9.31 4.18
N TYR A 118 -10.32 -9.08 3.13
CA TYR A 118 -10.85 -8.94 1.77
C TYR A 118 -11.48 -10.26 1.29
N SER A 119 -10.78 -11.38 1.47
CA SER A 119 -11.28 -12.71 1.08
C SER A 119 -12.58 -13.08 1.80
N ASP A 120 -12.67 -12.82 3.09
CA ASP A 120 -13.82 -13.19 3.90
C ASP A 120 -15.06 -12.34 3.58
N GLY A 121 -14.87 -11.08 3.19
CA GLY A 121 -15.95 -10.26 2.66
C GLY A 121 -16.37 -10.68 1.24
N GLN A 122 -15.43 -11.12 0.40
CA GLN A 122 -15.71 -11.50 -0.99
C GLN A 122 -16.33 -12.90 -1.11
N THR A 123 -15.93 -13.82 -0.26
CA THR A 123 -16.40 -15.23 -0.29
C THR A 123 -17.54 -15.47 0.71
N ASN A 124 -18.12 -16.66 0.67
CA ASN A 124 -19.13 -17.06 1.64
C ASN A 124 -18.56 -17.87 2.82
N THR A 125 -17.30 -17.63 3.19
CA THR A 125 -16.61 -18.29 4.31
C THR A 125 -17.37 -18.05 5.64
N TYR A 126 -17.87 -16.84 5.83
CA TYR A 126 -18.67 -16.46 7.00
C TYR A 126 -20.07 -16.00 6.58
N PRO A 127 -21.05 -16.93 6.43
CA PRO A 127 -22.39 -16.58 5.96
C PRO A 127 -23.15 -15.63 6.89
N ASN A 128 -22.84 -15.63 8.19
CA ASN A 128 -23.49 -14.80 9.22
C ASN A 128 -22.84 -13.41 9.40
N ARG A 129 -21.85 -13.02 8.56
CA ARG A 129 -21.30 -11.68 8.61
C ARG A 129 -22.36 -10.61 8.33
N ALA A 130 -22.11 -9.38 8.72
CA ALA A 130 -23.01 -8.26 8.49
C ALA A 130 -23.33 -8.09 6.99
N ASP A 131 -24.55 -7.66 6.68
CA ASP A 131 -24.99 -7.48 5.28
C ASP A 131 -24.16 -6.46 4.53
N ALA A 132 -23.59 -5.46 5.23
CA ALA A 132 -22.66 -4.50 4.66
C ALA A 132 -21.37 -5.14 4.09
N TYR A 133 -21.03 -6.35 4.52
CA TYR A 133 -19.85 -7.10 4.09
C TYR A 133 -20.19 -8.25 3.13
N LYS A 134 -21.35 -8.19 2.46
CA LYS A 134 -21.81 -9.19 1.49
C LYS A 134 -21.90 -8.62 0.09
N GLY A 135 -22.02 -9.50 -0.91
CA GLY A 135 -22.12 -9.12 -2.32
C GLY A 135 -20.77 -8.75 -2.94
N ASP A 136 -20.82 -8.22 -4.15
CA ASP A 136 -19.64 -7.99 -4.99
C ASP A 136 -18.61 -7.03 -4.38
N GLN A 137 -19.06 -6.11 -3.53
CA GLN A 137 -18.20 -5.14 -2.83
C GLN A 137 -17.86 -5.54 -1.39
N GLY A 138 -18.35 -6.69 -0.93
CA GLY A 138 -18.21 -7.14 0.45
C GLY A 138 -16.77 -7.28 0.91
N GLY A 139 -15.87 -7.72 0.01
CA GLY A 139 -14.43 -7.82 0.27
C GLY A 139 -13.80 -6.48 0.62
N GLY A 140 -14.02 -5.48 -0.25
CA GLY A 140 -13.52 -4.13 -0.01
C GLY A 140 -14.13 -3.49 1.23
N ALA A 141 -15.43 -3.68 1.47
CA ALA A 141 -16.11 -3.12 2.63
C ALA A 141 -15.56 -3.66 3.96
N LEU A 142 -15.34 -4.97 4.08
CA LEU A 142 -14.78 -5.57 5.29
C LEU A 142 -13.31 -5.20 5.50
N ALA A 143 -12.52 -5.21 4.42
CA ALA A 143 -11.12 -4.82 4.48
C ALA A 143 -10.95 -3.34 4.85
N ASN A 144 -11.76 -2.42 4.28
CA ASN A 144 -11.78 -1.00 4.66
C ASN A 144 -12.15 -0.82 6.13
N ALA A 145 -13.20 -1.48 6.61
CA ALA A 145 -13.61 -1.40 8.02
C ALA A 145 -12.51 -1.90 8.97
N THR A 146 -11.73 -2.89 8.55
CA THR A 146 -10.57 -3.38 9.29
C THR A 146 -9.46 -2.34 9.31
N LEU A 147 -9.11 -1.77 8.14
CA LEU A 147 -8.11 -0.71 8.03
C LEU A 147 -8.50 0.56 8.80
N ASP A 148 -9.77 0.97 8.77
CA ASP A 148 -10.28 2.12 9.53
C ASP A 148 -9.91 2.00 11.03
N LYS A 149 -10.13 0.81 11.60
CA LYS A 149 -9.81 0.53 13.00
C LYS A 149 -8.31 0.54 13.28
N LEU A 150 -7.50 0.00 12.36
CA LEU A 150 -6.05 -0.12 12.56
C LEU A 150 -5.34 1.21 12.36
N LEU A 151 -5.73 1.96 11.32
CA LEU A 151 -5.05 3.19 10.91
C LEU A 151 -5.63 4.45 11.54
N GLY A 152 -6.82 4.38 12.17
CA GLY A 152 -7.49 5.51 12.80
C GLY A 152 -7.94 6.60 11.81
N ILE A 153 -8.09 6.25 10.54
CA ILE A 153 -8.60 7.11 9.47
C ILE A 153 -9.71 6.38 8.74
N HIS A 154 -10.66 7.12 8.19
CA HIS A 154 -11.71 6.52 7.37
C HIS A 154 -11.19 6.27 5.94
N ILE A 155 -11.37 5.07 5.43
CA ILE A 155 -11.10 4.71 4.03
C ILE A 155 -12.40 4.95 3.24
N ASP A 156 -12.35 5.93 2.33
CA ASP A 156 -13.54 6.39 1.61
C ASP A 156 -13.99 5.43 0.53
N HIS A 157 -13.02 4.89 -0.21
CA HIS A 157 -13.24 4.02 -1.35
C HIS A 157 -12.19 2.93 -1.43
N PHE A 158 -12.46 1.93 -2.25
CA PHE A 158 -11.47 0.90 -2.56
C PHE A 158 -11.40 0.58 -4.06
N VAL A 159 -10.28 -0.01 -4.45
CA VAL A 159 -10.07 -0.65 -5.75
C VAL A 159 -9.42 -2.00 -5.51
N GLY A 160 -10.12 -3.07 -5.82
CA GLY A 160 -9.61 -4.44 -5.84
C GLY A 160 -9.21 -4.82 -7.26
N ILE A 161 -8.02 -5.35 -7.44
CA ILE A 161 -7.41 -5.65 -8.74
C ILE A 161 -6.86 -7.07 -8.69
N ASP A 162 -7.29 -7.93 -9.62
CA ASP A 162 -6.64 -9.21 -9.80
C ASP A 162 -5.40 -9.12 -10.70
N PHE A 163 -4.68 -10.22 -10.85
CA PHE A 163 -3.48 -10.26 -11.67
C PHE A 163 -3.74 -9.98 -13.15
N HIS A 164 -4.90 -10.36 -13.69
CA HIS A 164 -5.26 -10.09 -15.08
C HIS A 164 -5.53 -8.60 -15.31
N ALA A 165 -6.31 -7.97 -14.40
CA ALA A 165 -6.53 -6.52 -14.47
C ALA A 165 -5.22 -5.75 -14.43
N PHE A 166 -4.29 -6.15 -13.57
CA PHE A 166 -2.98 -5.52 -13.48
C PHE A 166 -2.22 -5.62 -14.80
N GLN A 167 -2.14 -6.83 -15.39
CA GLN A 167 -1.48 -7.04 -16.68
C GLN A 167 -2.11 -6.20 -17.79
N TYR A 168 -3.43 -6.25 -17.91
CA TYR A 168 -4.16 -5.49 -18.92
C TYR A 168 -4.00 -3.98 -18.76
N ALA A 169 -3.96 -3.46 -17.52
CA ALA A 169 -3.73 -2.03 -17.28
C ALA A 169 -2.36 -1.58 -17.78
N VAL A 170 -1.32 -2.36 -17.53
CA VAL A 170 0.04 -2.09 -17.99
C VAL A 170 0.13 -2.17 -19.51
N ASP A 171 -0.45 -3.20 -20.13
CA ASP A 171 -0.42 -3.41 -21.58
C ASP A 171 -1.21 -2.33 -22.34
N ALA A 172 -2.35 -1.90 -21.78
CA ALA A 172 -3.20 -0.87 -22.39
C ALA A 172 -2.51 0.49 -22.51
N VAL A 173 -1.58 0.80 -21.60
CA VAL A 173 -0.76 2.03 -21.69
C VAL A 173 0.51 1.83 -22.54
N GLY A 174 0.73 0.63 -23.08
CA GLY A 174 1.89 0.27 -23.89
C GLY A 174 3.13 -0.07 -23.07
N GLY A 175 2.96 -0.71 -21.92
CA GLY A 175 4.03 -1.06 -20.98
C GLY A 175 4.45 0.10 -20.11
N ILE A 176 5.30 -0.21 -19.12
CA ILE A 176 5.85 0.76 -18.16
C ILE A 176 7.37 0.73 -18.14
N ASP A 177 7.97 1.86 -17.80
CA ASP A 177 9.43 1.99 -17.69
C ASP A 177 9.80 2.08 -16.20
N VAL A 178 10.52 1.05 -15.70
CA VAL A 178 10.89 0.91 -14.28
C VAL A 178 12.40 0.97 -14.14
N VAL A 179 12.91 1.71 -13.17
CA VAL A 179 14.32 1.64 -12.76
C VAL A 179 14.45 0.59 -11.67
N VAL A 180 15.00 -0.57 -12.02
CA VAL A 180 15.26 -1.67 -11.09
C VAL A 180 16.42 -1.28 -10.18
N PRO A 181 16.25 -1.24 -8.83
CA PRO A 181 17.29 -0.75 -7.92
C PRO A 181 18.53 -1.66 -7.87
N HIS A 182 18.31 -2.97 -7.81
CA HIS A 182 19.36 -3.97 -7.68
C HIS A 182 19.10 -5.15 -8.60
N THR A 183 20.17 -5.73 -9.16
CA THR A 183 20.07 -6.99 -9.87
C THR A 183 19.67 -8.11 -8.92
N PHE A 184 18.72 -8.95 -9.31
CA PHE A 184 18.33 -10.11 -8.54
C PHE A 184 17.80 -11.25 -9.41
N THR A 185 17.84 -12.47 -8.87
CA THR A 185 17.30 -13.67 -9.47
C THR A 185 16.38 -14.35 -8.47
N ASP A 186 15.14 -14.63 -8.86
CA ASP A 186 14.22 -15.46 -8.10
C ASP A 186 14.15 -16.85 -8.77
N TYR A 187 14.62 -17.86 -8.07
CA TYR A 187 14.68 -19.25 -8.58
C TYR A 187 13.39 -20.03 -8.31
N GLN A 188 12.46 -19.45 -7.55
CA GLN A 188 11.25 -20.11 -7.09
C GLN A 188 10.00 -19.26 -7.38
N TYR A 189 10.01 -18.54 -8.51
CA TYR A 189 8.81 -17.84 -8.95
C TYR A 189 7.76 -18.87 -9.40
N PRO A 190 6.53 -18.84 -8.90
CA PRO A 190 5.48 -19.77 -9.31
C PRO A 190 5.22 -19.71 -10.82
N HIS A 191 5.34 -20.85 -11.50
CA HIS A 191 5.00 -21.03 -12.91
C HIS A 191 3.80 -21.96 -12.99
N GLY A 192 2.66 -21.45 -13.39
CA GLY A 192 1.40 -22.20 -13.38
C GLY A 192 0.62 -22.04 -12.07
N GLU A 193 -0.52 -22.66 -12.05
CA GLU A 193 -1.49 -22.60 -10.96
C GLU A 193 -1.58 -23.97 -10.31
N CYS A 194 -1.31 -24.05 -9.01
CA CYS A 194 -1.39 -25.30 -8.27
C CYS A 194 -2.78 -25.95 -8.36
N ASP A 195 -3.82 -25.15 -8.52
CA ASP A 195 -5.20 -25.63 -8.71
C ASP A 195 -5.39 -26.41 -10.02
N THR A 196 -4.55 -26.13 -11.04
CA THR A 196 -4.51 -26.89 -12.30
C THR A 196 -3.58 -28.10 -12.25
N GLY A 197 -2.90 -28.30 -11.12
CA GLY A 197 -1.96 -29.40 -10.89
C GLY A 197 -0.53 -29.09 -11.33
N ASP A 198 -0.23 -27.91 -11.83
CA ASP A 198 1.13 -27.43 -12.13
C ASP A 198 1.65 -26.53 -11.02
N CYS A 199 2.37 -27.09 -10.07
CA CYS A 199 3.07 -26.39 -8.99
C CYS A 199 4.55 -26.17 -9.31
N SER A 200 4.91 -26.02 -10.55
CA SER A 200 6.29 -25.79 -10.97
C SER A 200 6.78 -24.39 -10.65
N TYR A 201 8.08 -24.24 -10.59
CA TYR A 201 8.75 -22.97 -10.43
C TYR A 201 9.56 -22.61 -11.66
N MET A 202 9.63 -21.33 -11.98
CA MET A 202 10.50 -20.80 -13.00
C MET A 202 11.54 -19.86 -12.39
N THR A 203 12.69 -19.76 -13.05
CA THR A 203 13.71 -18.78 -12.70
C THR A 203 13.43 -17.48 -13.44
N VAL A 204 13.34 -16.36 -12.69
CA VAL A 204 13.21 -15.03 -13.27
C VAL A 204 14.39 -14.17 -12.86
N HIS A 205 14.85 -13.30 -13.76
CA HIS A 205 16.03 -12.47 -13.54
C HIS A 205 15.77 -11.02 -13.96
N PHE A 206 16.18 -10.08 -13.12
CA PHE A 206 16.08 -8.64 -13.39
C PHE A 206 17.44 -7.99 -13.17
N ASN A 207 17.93 -7.27 -14.18
CA ASN A 207 19.15 -6.47 -14.06
C ASN A 207 18.83 -5.12 -13.40
N ALA A 208 19.78 -4.56 -12.64
CA ALA A 208 19.67 -3.18 -12.17
C ALA A 208 19.65 -2.19 -13.34
N GLY A 209 18.94 -1.08 -13.17
CA GLY A 209 18.83 -0.02 -14.17
C GLY A 209 17.47 0.07 -14.85
N PRO A 210 17.36 0.95 -15.88
CA PRO A 210 16.09 1.16 -16.59
C PRO A 210 15.68 -0.09 -17.38
N GLN A 211 14.42 -0.52 -17.21
CA GLN A 211 13.84 -1.62 -17.96
C GLN A 211 12.42 -1.26 -18.38
N HIS A 212 12.09 -1.60 -19.64
CA HIS A 212 10.71 -1.57 -20.12
C HIS A 212 10.04 -2.90 -19.81
N MET A 213 8.84 -2.86 -19.23
CA MET A 213 8.10 -4.05 -18.81
C MET A 213 6.69 -4.01 -19.40
N ASP A 214 6.28 -5.08 -20.04
CA ASP A 214 4.88 -5.38 -20.34
C ASP A 214 4.13 -5.81 -19.07
N GLY A 215 2.82 -6.08 -19.19
CA GLY A 215 2.00 -6.46 -18.05
C GLY A 215 2.48 -7.73 -17.35
N ALA A 216 2.88 -8.75 -18.11
CA ALA A 216 3.37 -10.02 -17.57
C ALA A 216 4.69 -9.83 -16.82
N THR A 217 5.64 -9.13 -17.41
CA THR A 217 6.95 -8.84 -16.80
C THR A 217 6.81 -7.97 -15.54
N ALA A 218 5.95 -6.95 -15.59
CA ALA A 218 5.67 -6.08 -14.46
C ALA A 218 5.01 -6.85 -13.30
N LEU A 219 4.12 -7.79 -13.60
CA LEU A 219 3.52 -8.67 -12.60
C LEU A 219 4.58 -9.57 -11.93
N ILE A 220 5.42 -10.22 -12.73
CA ILE A 220 6.53 -11.05 -12.23
C ILE A 220 7.45 -10.22 -11.32
N PHE A 221 7.86 -9.03 -11.76
CA PHE A 221 8.71 -8.12 -10.98
C PHE A 221 8.08 -7.74 -9.64
N SER A 222 6.78 -7.43 -9.64
CA SER A 222 6.04 -7.01 -8.44
C SER A 222 5.76 -8.15 -7.45
N ARG A 223 5.74 -9.41 -7.90
CA ARG A 223 5.40 -10.59 -7.07
C ARG A 223 6.62 -11.36 -6.57
N SER A 224 7.77 -11.25 -7.23
CA SER A 224 8.98 -11.98 -6.88
C SER A 224 9.38 -11.78 -5.40
N ARG A 225 9.77 -12.88 -4.70
CA ARG A 225 10.07 -12.85 -3.26
C ARG A 225 11.04 -13.91 -2.77
N HIS A 226 11.58 -14.75 -3.65
CA HIS A 226 12.48 -15.86 -3.27
C HIS A 226 13.91 -15.65 -3.79
N SER A 227 14.33 -14.37 -3.88
CA SER A 227 15.73 -14.06 -4.20
C SER A 227 16.57 -14.03 -2.93
N SER A 228 17.78 -14.55 -3.00
CA SER A 228 18.82 -14.35 -1.99
C SER A 228 19.68 -13.11 -2.26
N ASP A 229 19.50 -12.48 -3.43
CA ASP A 229 20.38 -11.43 -3.91
C ASP A 229 19.98 -10.07 -3.33
N ASN A 230 20.94 -9.31 -2.83
CA ASN A 230 20.80 -7.90 -2.46
C ASN A 230 19.60 -7.56 -1.52
N GLY A 231 19.11 -8.56 -0.75
CA GLY A 231 17.93 -8.38 0.11
C GLY A 231 16.61 -8.30 -0.64
N GLU A 232 16.57 -8.67 -1.93
CA GLU A 232 15.39 -8.56 -2.79
C GLU A 232 14.34 -9.67 -2.57
N GLY A 233 14.62 -10.66 -1.72
CA GLY A 233 13.68 -11.75 -1.39
C GLY A 233 12.74 -11.47 -0.23
N THR A 234 12.75 -10.27 0.34
CA THR A 234 11.89 -9.91 1.47
C THR A 234 10.54 -9.36 1.01
N ASP A 235 9.52 -9.44 1.88
CA ASP A 235 8.21 -8.80 1.64
C ASP A 235 8.31 -7.27 1.55
N PHE A 236 9.26 -6.67 2.24
CA PHE A 236 9.52 -5.22 2.14
C PHE A 236 10.12 -4.85 0.78
N ALA A 237 11.04 -5.66 0.25
CA ALA A 237 11.54 -5.47 -1.10
C ALA A 237 10.42 -5.63 -2.14
N ARG A 238 9.51 -6.60 -1.94
CA ARG A 238 8.31 -6.76 -2.76
C ARG A 238 7.43 -5.50 -2.71
N SER A 239 7.11 -4.98 -1.53
CA SER A 239 6.32 -3.74 -1.37
C SER A 239 6.97 -2.56 -2.09
N ARG A 240 8.30 -2.41 -1.99
CA ARG A 240 9.05 -1.39 -2.72
C ARG A 240 8.92 -1.55 -4.23
N ARG A 241 9.03 -2.77 -4.78
CA ARG A 241 8.85 -3.04 -6.21
C ARG A 241 7.41 -2.72 -6.67
N GLN A 242 6.40 -3.05 -5.87
CA GLN A 242 5.01 -2.68 -6.15
C GLN A 242 4.83 -1.16 -6.24
N GLN A 243 5.43 -0.40 -5.32
CA GLN A 243 5.41 1.07 -5.37
C GLN A 243 6.09 1.62 -6.64
N LEU A 244 7.23 1.05 -7.04
CA LEU A 244 7.92 1.43 -8.29
C LEU A 244 7.04 1.20 -9.52
N VAL A 245 6.36 0.06 -9.59
CA VAL A 245 5.44 -0.27 -10.68
C VAL A 245 4.25 0.69 -10.73
N ILE A 246 3.62 0.97 -9.60
CA ILE A 246 2.51 1.93 -9.50
C ILE A 246 2.95 3.33 -9.93
N GLN A 247 4.15 3.74 -9.52
CA GLN A 247 4.72 5.02 -9.92
C GLN A 247 4.96 5.07 -11.45
N ALA A 248 5.54 4.02 -12.03
CA ALA A 248 5.79 3.95 -13.46
C ALA A 248 4.48 3.93 -14.26
N LEU A 249 3.47 3.18 -13.80
CA LEU A 249 2.14 3.14 -14.42
C LEU A 249 1.49 4.54 -14.37
N LYS A 250 1.53 5.22 -13.23
CA LYS A 250 1.04 6.61 -13.11
C LYS A 250 1.72 7.53 -14.10
N GLN A 251 3.05 7.51 -14.19
CA GLN A 251 3.82 8.35 -15.14
C GLN A 251 3.40 8.07 -16.57
N LYS A 252 3.20 6.79 -16.91
CA LYS A 252 2.78 6.39 -18.25
C LYS A 252 1.37 6.87 -18.57
N VAL A 253 0.42 6.67 -17.68
CA VAL A 253 -0.98 7.15 -17.84
C VAL A 253 -1.03 8.66 -18.07
N VAL A 254 -0.26 9.44 -17.31
CA VAL A 254 -0.20 10.91 -17.47
C VAL A 254 0.44 11.30 -18.80
N SER A 255 1.51 10.61 -19.23
CA SER A 255 2.30 10.97 -20.43
C SER A 255 1.59 10.68 -21.75
N VAL A 256 0.70 9.70 -21.81
CA VAL A 256 0.02 9.27 -23.07
C VAL A 256 -1.37 9.90 -23.26
N ASN A 257 -1.67 11.05 -22.64
CA ASN A 257 -3.04 11.60 -22.60
C ASN A 257 -4.05 10.57 -22.09
N GLY A 258 -3.71 9.91 -20.99
CA GLY A 258 -4.39 8.74 -20.44
C GLY A 258 -5.91 8.88 -20.27
N ILE A 259 -6.43 10.12 -20.13
CA ILE A 259 -7.88 10.36 -20.11
C ILE A 259 -8.56 9.88 -21.41
N ALA A 260 -7.95 10.12 -22.57
CA ALA A 260 -8.53 9.70 -23.84
C ALA A 260 -8.55 8.17 -23.99
N LYS A 261 -7.60 7.47 -23.38
CA LYS A 261 -7.51 6.00 -23.36
C LYS A 261 -8.19 5.35 -22.15
N LEU A 262 -8.57 6.13 -21.16
CA LEU A 262 -9.19 5.60 -19.93
C LEU A 262 -10.41 4.69 -20.22
N PRO A 263 -11.32 4.99 -21.15
CA PRO A 263 -12.40 4.09 -21.49
C PRO A 263 -11.93 2.75 -22.07
N ASP A 264 -10.88 2.76 -22.90
CA ASP A 264 -10.34 1.53 -23.50
C ASP A 264 -9.64 0.68 -22.42
N VAL A 265 -8.89 1.31 -21.51
CA VAL A 265 -8.26 0.68 -20.35
C VAL A 265 -9.33 0.06 -19.46
N LEU A 266 -10.34 0.83 -19.04
CA LEU A 266 -11.42 0.35 -18.19
C LEU A 266 -12.24 -0.75 -18.87
N GLY A 267 -12.45 -0.65 -20.18
CA GLY A 267 -13.13 -1.68 -20.96
C GLY A 267 -12.33 -2.99 -21.05
N ALA A 268 -10.99 -2.91 -21.09
CA ALA A 268 -10.11 -4.08 -21.10
C ALA A 268 -10.02 -4.76 -19.72
N LEU A 269 -10.23 -3.99 -18.63
CA LEU A 269 -10.20 -4.52 -17.26
C LEU A 269 -11.39 -5.44 -16.95
N GLY A 270 -12.53 -5.27 -17.64
CA GLY A 270 -13.70 -6.17 -17.54
C GLY A 270 -14.12 -6.46 -16.09
N GLY A 271 -14.39 -7.73 -15.78
CA GLY A 271 -14.75 -8.22 -14.44
C GLY A 271 -13.56 -8.42 -13.49
N HIS A 272 -12.36 -7.98 -13.88
CA HIS A 272 -11.10 -8.16 -13.12
C HIS A 272 -10.81 -7.02 -12.13
N VAL A 273 -11.67 -6.00 -12.08
CA VAL A 273 -11.61 -4.89 -11.10
C VAL A 273 -12.93 -4.83 -10.34
N ILE A 274 -12.82 -4.80 -9.02
CA ILE A 274 -13.95 -4.60 -8.11
C ILE A 274 -13.73 -3.28 -7.37
N THR A 275 -14.68 -2.35 -7.44
CA THR A 275 -14.55 -1.04 -6.81
C THR A 275 -15.92 -0.44 -6.46
N ASP A 276 -15.96 0.40 -5.45
CA ASP A 276 -17.10 1.25 -5.10
C ASP A 276 -16.99 2.68 -5.68
N LEU A 277 -15.86 3.01 -6.34
CA LEU A 277 -15.68 4.29 -7.04
C LEU A 277 -16.69 4.42 -8.19
N GLY A 278 -17.32 5.58 -8.29
CA GLY A 278 -18.07 5.96 -9.48
C GLY A 278 -17.18 6.61 -10.55
N ILE A 279 -17.71 6.76 -11.77
CA ILE A 279 -17.00 7.44 -12.87
C ILE A 279 -16.65 8.89 -12.50
N GLY A 280 -17.56 9.58 -11.81
CA GLY A 280 -17.34 10.92 -11.31
C GLY A 280 -16.19 10.99 -10.29
N ASP A 281 -16.10 9.99 -9.40
CA ASP A 281 -15.01 9.86 -8.43
C ASP A 281 -13.67 9.63 -9.13
N ALA A 282 -13.63 8.74 -10.12
CA ALA A 282 -12.42 8.47 -10.90
C ALA A 282 -11.91 9.73 -11.64
N LYS A 283 -12.81 10.54 -12.21
CA LYS A 283 -12.45 11.82 -12.84
C LYS A 283 -11.92 12.83 -11.83
N SER A 284 -12.60 12.97 -10.70
CA SER A 284 -12.17 13.86 -9.62
C SER A 284 -10.83 13.46 -9.06
N LEU A 285 -10.62 12.16 -8.83
CA LEU A 285 -9.35 11.60 -8.37
C LEU A 285 -8.23 11.90 -9.37
N TYR A 286 -8.46 11.62 -10.67
CA TYR A 286 -7.48 11.95 -11.71
C TYR A 286 -7.14 13.44 -11.71
N SER A 287 -8.15 14.30 -11.65
CA SER A 287 -7.98 15.76 -11.62
C SER A 287 -7.14 16.23 -10.44
N LEU A 288 -7.30 15.56 -9.27
CA LEU A 288 -6.54 15.86 -8.07
C LEU A 288 -5.07 15.47 -8.21
N VAL A 289 -4.77 14.31 -8.81
CA VAL A 289 -3.40 13.74 -8.74
C VAL A 289 -2.58 13.93 -9.99
N LYS A 290 -3.16 14.36 -11.13
CA LYS A 290 -2.47 14.44 -12.43
C LYS A 290 -1.24 15.35 -12.41
N ASP A 291 -1.28 16.44 -11.65
CA ASP A 291 -0.22 17.45 -11.57
C ASP A 291 0.69 17.28 -10.34
N VAL A 292 0.53 16.19 -9.56
CA VAL A 292 1.37 15.90 -8.41
C VAL A 292 2.74 15.40 -8.87
N ASP A 293 3.80 16.08 -8.45
CA ASP A 293 5.17 15.63 -8.68
C ASP A 293 5.43 14.33 -7.89
N PRO A 294 5.80 13.22 -8.55
CA PRO A 294 6.08 11.94 -7.89
C PRO A 294 7.14 12.00 -6.79
N SER A 295 8.08 12.95 -6.90
CA SER A 295 9.13 13.15 -5.88
C SER A 295 8.60 13.73 -4.57
N THR A 296 7.39 14.34 -4.61
CA THR A 296 6.74 14.93 -3.44
C THR A 296 5.81 13.96 -2.71
N ILE A 297 5.57 12.78 -3.26
CA ILE A 297 4.72 11.75 -2.64
C ILE A 297 5.44 11.20 -1.41
N THR A 298 4.77 11.27 -0.27
CA THR A 298 5.20 10.63 0.98
C THR A 298 4.96 9.13 0.89
N ARG A 299 6.00 8.31 1.17
CA ARG A 299 5.90 6.85 1.14
C ARG A 299 6.13 6.30 2.52
N ILE A 300 5.10 5.65 3.05
CA ILE A 300 5.09 5.03 4.37
C ILE A 300 5.01 3.52 4.17
N SER A 301 5.91 2.80 4.82
CA SER A 301 5.80 1.35 5.01
C SER A 301 5.50 1.09 6.48
N ILE A 302 4.42 0.38 6.76
CA ILE A 302 4.15 -0.16 8.10
C ILE A 302 4.84 -1.52 8.14
N ASP A 303 5.86 -1.68 9.00
CA ASP A 303 6.71 -2.86 9.01
C ASP A 303 7.36 -3.11 10.38
N ASP A 304 8.24 -4.12 10.44
CA ASP A 304 8.97 -4.53 11.65
C ASP A 304 10.10 -3.58 12.06
N THR A 305 10.43 -2.61 11.23
CA THR A 305 11.39 -1.55 11.60
C THR A 305 10.74 -0.39 12.35
N ASN A 306 9.40 -0.36 12.39
CA ASN A 306 8.65 0.75 13.02
C ASN A 306 7.53 0.28 13.96
N PHE A 307 6.33 0.01 13.48
CA PHE A 307 5.15 -0.23 14.31
C PHE A 307 4.91 -1.70 14.66
N LEU A 308 5.56 -2.62 13.95
CA LEU A 308 5.31 -4.05 14.08
C LEU A 308 6.56 -4.80 14.54
N TYR A 309 6.38 -6.04 14.93
CA TYR A 309 7.47 -7.00 15.14
C TYR A 309 7.09 -8.35 14.56
N GLU A 310 8.08 -9.08 14.08
CA GLU A 310 7.88 -10.43 13.57
C GLU A 310 7.90 -11.43 14.73
N CYS A 311 6.92 -12.32 14.78
CA CYS A 311 6.95 -13.46 15.68
C CYS A 311 7.90 -14.51 15.13
N GLY A 312 9.19 -14.37 15.44
CA GLY A 312 10.25 -15.22 14.95
C GLY A 312 10.44 -16.51 15.75
N TYR A 313 11.14 -17.50 15.12
CA TYR A 313 11.71 -18.63 15.83
C TYR A 313 12.67 -18.13 16.94
N PRO A 314 12.59 -18.56 18.22
CA PRO A 314 12.01 -19.83 18.68
C PRO A 314 10.65 -19.73 19.38
N THR A 315 9.94 -18.62 19.29
CA THR A 315 8.67 -18.41 20.04
C THR A 315 7.49 -19.21 19.53
N ASN A 316 7.69 -20.06 18.52
CA ASN A 316 6.75 -21.07 18.04
C ASN A 316 5.36 -20.56 17.62
N CYS A 317 5.29 -19.36 17.04
CA CYS A 317 4.05 -18.85 16.46
C CYS A 317 3.64 -19.57 15.16
N GLY A 318 4.43 -20.54 14.71
CA GLY A 318 4.09 -21.45 13.62
C GLY A 318 4.02 -20.86 12.20
N ALA A 319 4.06 -19.54 12.06
CA ALA A 319 4.03 -18.81 10.79
C ALA A 319 4.64 -17.42 10.95
N ALA A 320 5.10 -16.82 9.86
CA ALA A 320 5.54 -15.43 9.85
C ALA A 320 4.32 -14.50 10.02
N TYR A 321 4.00 -14.14 11.27
CA TYR A 321 2.99 -13.14 11.60
C TYR A 321 3.69 -11.85 12.05
N LEU A 322 3.10 -10.74 11.69
CA LEU A 322 3.49 -9.43 12.18
C LEU A 322 2.50 -8.97 13.25
N PHE A 323 2.99 -8.58 14.40
CA PHE A 323 2.18 -8.08 15.51
C PHE A 323 2.49 -6.61 15.77
N ALA A 324 1.50 -5.84 16.19
CA ALA A 324 1.74 -4.48 16.62
C ALA A 324 2.50 -4.44 17.95
N HIS A 325 3.53 -3.57 18.03
CA HIS A 325 4.17 -3.25 19.31
C HIS A 325 3.18 -2.63 20.30
N ASP A 326 2.24 -1.84 19.78
CA ASP A 326 1.13 -1.24 20.51
C ASP A 326 -0.18 -1.93 20.13
N THR A 327 -0.67 -2.81 21.01
CA THR A 327 -1.92 -3.56 20.80
C THR A 327 -3.17 -2.68 20.79
N THR A 328 -3.07 -1.41 21.20
CA THR A 328 -4.14 -0.42 21.12
C THR A 328 -4.15 0.31 19.77
N TYR A 329 -3.11 0.14 18.95
CA TYR A 329 -2.89 0.80 17.66
C TYR A 329 -2.77 2.33 17.73
N VAL A 330 -2.75 2.94 18.91
CA VAL A 330 -2.73 4.42 19.07
C VAL A 330 -1.51 5.04 18.40
N SER A 331 -0.35 4.40 18.45
CA SER A 331 0.88 4.91 17.85
C SER A 331 0.79 5.00 16.33
N VAL A 332 0.35 3.93 15.66
CA VAL A 332 0.17 3.92 14.21
C VAL A 332 -0.96 4.85 13.79
N GLN A 333 -2.09 4.84 14.51
CA GLN A 333 -3.23 5.72 14.24
C GLN A 333 -2.83 7.20 14.31
N ARG A 334 -2.10 7.59 15.35
CA ARG A 334 -1.62 8.96 15.55
C ARG A 334 -0.65 9.38 14.43
N PHE A 335 0.27 8.50 14.04
CA PHE A 335 1.19 8.78 12.95
C PHE A 335 0.45 8.93 11.61
N ILE A 336 -0.44 8.01 11.27
CA ILE A 336 -1.18 8.01 10.01
C ILE A 336 -2.18 9.18 9.94
N ALA A 337 -2.81 9.55 11.05
CA ALA A 337 -3.66 10.74 11.11
C ALA A 337 -2.88 12.02 10.77
N ASN A 338 -1.61 12.09 11.18
CA ASN A 338 -0.73 13.24 11.02
C ASN A 338 0.35 13.05 9.94
N VAL A 339 0.12 12.19 8.96
CA VAL A 339 1.10 11.87 7.89
C VAL A 339 1.47 13.07 6.99
N PHE A 340 0.71 14.17 7.07
CA PHE A 340 0.91 15.38 6.30
C PHE A 340 1.38 16.55 7.17
N PRO A 341 2.69 16.80 7.30
CA PRO A 341 3.17 18.07 7.86
C PRO A 341 2.61 19.24 7.04
N SER A 342 2.32 20.35 7.69
CA SER A 342 1.88 21.55 6.98
C SER A 342 2.95 21.99 5.96
N PRO A 343 2.55 22.60 4.81
CA PRO A 343 3.52 23.17 3.87
C PRO A 343 4.51 24.14 4.54
N ALA A 344 4.03 24.88 5.56
CA ALA A 344 4.86 25.80 6.33
C ALA A 344 5.92 25.06 7.16
N ALA A 345 5.58 23.95 7.81
CA ALA A 345 6.53 23.11 8.54
C ALA A 345 7.60 22.51 7.63
N LEU A 346 7.21 22.06 6.42
CA LEU A 346 8.17 21.55 5.42
C LEU A 346 9.07 22.66 4.87
N ALA A 347 8.55 23.87 4.73
CA ALA A 347 9.31 25.04 4.23
C ALA A 347 10.37 25.53 5.23
N GLU A 348 10.14 25.36 6.53
CA GLU A 348 11.10 25.72 7.58
C GLU A 348 12.40 24.91 7.47
N LYS A 349 12.36 23.66 6.97
CA LYS A 349 13.52 22.75 6.94
C LYS A 349 14.25 22.67 8.28
N ALA A 350 13.53 22.88 9.37
CA ALA A 350 14.09 22.90 10.71
C ALA A 350 14.69 21.53 11.06
N PRO A 351 15.93 21.46 11.57
CA PRO A 351 16.53 20.22 12.02
C PRO A 351 15.76 19.67 13.22
N VAL A 352 15.36 18.40 13.15
CA VAL A 352 14.70 17.68 14.23
C VAL A 352 15.70 16.68 14.84
N THR A 353 15.84 16.69 16.16
CA THR A 353 16.64 15.69 16.88
C THR A 353 15.69 14.88 17.76
N VAL A 354 15.66 13.57 17.57
CA VAL A 354 14.86 12.67 18.40
C VAL A 354 15.74 12.00 19.41
N VAL A 355 15.39 12.10 20.70
CA VAL A 355 16.17 11.58 21.81
C VAL A 355 15.32 10.57 22.58
N ASP A 356 15.87 9.41 22.89
CA ASP A 356 15.23 8.40 23.71
C ASP A 356 15.53 8.65 25.20
N ALA A 357 14.50 8.99 25.95
CA ALA A 357 14.49 9.13 27.40
C ALA A 357 13.47 8.18 28.06
N SER A 358 13.05 7.13 27.35
CA SER A 358 12.07 6.15 27.87
C SER A 358 12.63 5.25 28.97
N GLY A 359 13.95 5.08 29.01
CA GLY A 359 14.64 4.20 29.94
C GLY A 359 14.55 2.71 29.58
N ARG A 360 14.05 2.36 28.41
CA ARG A 360 13.79 0.97 28.01
C ARG A 360 14.81 0.38 27.02
N GLY A 361 15.82 1.17 26.62
CA GLY A 361 16.88 0.70 25.73
C GLY A 361 16.65 1.04 24.27
N ALA A 362 17.68 0.75 23.47
CA ALA A 362 17.91 1.33 22.17
C ALA A 362 16.81 1.12 21.12
N GLY A 363 16.54 2.17 20.36
CA GLY A 363 15.89 2.10 19.06
C GLY A 363 14.70 3.05 18.88
N ALA A 364 14.06 3.58 19.95
CA ALA A 364 12.91 4.47 19.80
C ALA A 364 13.27 5.75 19.03
N SER A 365 14.38 6.40 19.38
CA SER A 365 14.85 7.60 18.68
C SER A 365 15.20 7.33 17.22
N GLY A 366 15.81 6.18 16.94
CA GLY A 366 16.10 5.75 15.56
C GLY A 366 14.83 5.48 14.75
N ARG A 367 13.87 4.73 15.31
CA ARG A 367 12.56 4.47 14.67
C ARG A 367 11.83 5.76 14.34
N TRP A 368 11.66 6.63 15.33
CA TRP A 368 10.96 7.88 15.13
C TRP A 368 11.68 8.84 14.18
N SER A 369 13.02 8.91 14.22
CA SER A 369 13.75 9.73 13.25
C SER A 369 13.57 9.22 11.82
N ALA A 370 13.53 7.91 11.61
CA ALA A 370 13.24 7.31 10.32
C ALA A 370 11.80 7.62 9.84
N LEU A 371 10.79 7.45 10.72
CA LEU A 371 9.40 7.79 10.41
C LEU A 371 9.21 9.27 10.06
N LEU A 372 9.85 10.18 10.82
CA LEU A 372 9.82 11.61 10.53
C LEU A 372 10.52 11.93 9.19
N GLY A 373 11.56 11.18 8.84
CA GLY A 373 12.20 11.24 7.53
C GLY A 373 11.26 10.85 6.40
N GLN A 374 10.42 9.82 6.58
CA GLN A 374 9.42 9.41 5.58
C GLN A 374 8.40 10.52 5.31
N VAL A 375 8.02 11.32 6.32
CA VAL A 375 7.16 12.50 6.12
C VAL A 375 7.94 13.76 5.74
N ARG A 376 9.20 13.62 5.27
CA ARG A 376 10.03 14.68 4.68
C ARG A 376 10.53 15.72 5.67
N LEU A 377 10.56 15.40 6.95
CA LEU A 377 11.25 16.23 7.95
C LEU A 377 12.73 15.87 8.03
N SER A 378 13.60 16.86 8.31
CA SER A 378 15.02 16.63 8.52
C SER A 378 15.28 16.12 9.94
N ALA A 379 15.03 14.83 10.16
CA ALA A 379 15.13 14.21 11.47
C ALA A 379 16.42 13.36 11.59
N LYS A 380 17.00 13.36 12.79
CA LYS A 380 18.16 12.52 13.14
C LYS A 380 17.98 11.89 14.52
N ASP A 381 18.60 10.73 14.69
CA ASP A 381 18.74 10.08 15.97
C ASP A 381 19.69 10.88 16.89
N GLY A 382 19.23 11.25 18.05
CA GLY A 382 19.97 11.97 19.09
C GLY A 382 20.47 11.05 20.20
N GLY A 383 20.30 9.73 20.06
CA GLY A 383 20.69 8.73 21.05
C GLY A 383 19.83 8.74 22.30
N THR A 384 20.38 8.20 23.38
CA THR A 384 19.68 8.03 24.66
C THR A 384 20.02 9.13 25.66
N ARG A 385 19.11 9.38 26.62
CA ARG A 385 19.25 10.37 27.68
C ARG A 385 18.73 9.82 29.03
N ALA A 386 18.87 10.60 30.08
CA ALA A 386 18.25 10.31 31.38
C ALA A 386 16.73 10.18 31.22
N VAL A 387 16.15 9.24 31.97
CA VAL A 387 14.73 8.87 31.87
C VAL A 387 13.82 10.04 32.14
N SER A 388 12.87 10.28 31.24
CA SER A 388 11.70 11.14 31.40
C SER A 388 10.44 10.30 31.46
N GLN A 389 9.48 10.69 32.31
CA GLN A 389 8.19 10.03 32.40
C GLN A 389 7.26 10.43 31.24
N THR A 390 7.46 11.64 30.67
CA THR A 390 6.63 12.24 29.64
C THR A 390 7.47 12.61 28.42
N THR A 391 6.85 12.54 27.26
CA THR A 391 7.42 13.01 25.99
C THR A 391 7.37 14.54 25.93
N HIS A 392 8.40 15.15 25.36
CA HIS A 392 8.51 16.61 25.23
C HIS A 392 8.89 17.01 23.81
N VAL A 393 8.33 18.12 23.33
CA VAL A 393 8.71 18.79 22.08
C VAL A 393 9.27 20.16 22.40
N VAL A 394 10.59 20.31 22.27
CA VAL A 394 11.33 21.49 22.75
C VAL A 394 11.94 22.23 21.54
N VAL A 395 11.62 23.51 21.41
CA VAL A 395 12.28 24.39 20.44
C VAL A 395 13.65 24.79 20.97
N THR A 396 14.69 24.54 20.18
CA THR A 396 16.09 24.84 20.48
C THR A 396 16.63 25.91 19.52
N GLY A 397 17.49 26.79 20.00
CA GLY A 397 18.01 27.91 19.20
C GLY A 397 17.12 29.15 19.23
N GLY A 398 17.58 30.25 18.65
CA GLY A 398 16.88 31.52 18.66
C GLY A 398 16.04 31.78 17.39
N GLY A 399 14.85 32.33 17.56
CA GLY A 399 13.98 32.77 16.45
C GLY A 399 12.84 31.82 16.09
N ASN A 400 11.95 32.28 15.18
CA ASN A 400 10.71 31.57 14.80
C ASN A 400 10.91 30.51 13.71
N GLY A 401 12.17 30.18 13.34
CA GLY A 401 12.48 29.32 12.19
C GLY A 401 12.15 27.84 12.35
N ALA A 402 11.52 27.43 13.46
CA ALA A 402 11.12 26.05 13.73
C ALA A 402 9.72 25.95 14.37
N ALA A 403 8.96 27.03 14.37
CA ALA A 403 7.67 27.09 15.09
C ALA A 403 6.62 26.15 14.50
N GLN A 404 6.51 26.09 13.17
CA GLN A 404 5.53 25.22 12.49
C GLN A 404 5.92 23.75 12.58
N THR A 405 7.22 23.45 12.50
CA THR A 405 7.76 22.09 12.73
C THR A 405 7.50 21.65 14.15
N ALA A 406 7.74 22.50 15.15
CA ALA A 406 7.45 22.21 16.55
C ALA A 406 5.95 21.99 16.79
N GLN A 407 5.08 22.82 16.20
CA GLN A 407 3.64 22.65 16.31
C GLN A 407 3.15 21.33 15.68
N TYR A 408 3.69 20.97 14.52
CA TYR A 408 3.40 19.67 13.91
C TYR A 408 3.81 18.50 14.82
N LEU A 409 5.03 18.53 15.35
CA LEU A 409 5.53 17.48 16.24
C LEU A 409 4.74 17.43 17.57
N ALA A 410 4.38 18.57 18.11
CA ALA A 410 3.52 18.67 19.29
C ALA A 410 2.15 18.00 19.05
N THR A 411 1.56 18.25 17.88
CA THR A 411 0.29 17.59 17.47
C THR A 411 0.50 16.08 17.30
N LEU A 412 1.58 15.68 16.63
CA LEU A 412 1.92 14.27 16.40
C LEU A 412 2.10 13.50 17.70
N PHE A 413 2.79 14.07 18.69
CA PHE A 413 3.04 13.40 19.97
C PHE A 413 1.98 13.70 21.04
N GLY A 414 1.03 14.58 20.77
CA GLY A 414 -0.05 14.94 21.70
C GLY A 414 0.46 15.72 22.92
N VAL A 415 1.52 16.52 22.77
CA VAL A 415 2.16 17.28 23.85
C VAL A 415 2.26 18.77 23.49
N PRO A 416 2.39 19.68 24.46
CA PRO A 416 2.60 21.09 24.16
C PRO A 416 4.01 21.36 23.58
N VAL A 417 4.15 22.49 22.86
CA VAL A 417 5.46 23.00 22.47
C VAL A 417 6.11 23.70 23.68
N GLU A 418 7.34 23.33 23.95
CA GLU A 418 8.14 23.94 25.02
C GLU A 418 9.31 24.75 24.40
N THR A 419 9.73 25.81 25.07
CA THR A 419 10.96 26.53 24.76
C THR A 419 12.08 26.08 25.70
N ALA A 420 13.28 25.88 25.17
CA ALA A 420 14.42 25.50 25.97
C ALA A 420 14.71 26.57 27.02
N THR A 421 14.37 26.27 28.28
CA THR A 421 14.77 27.05 29.45
C THR A 421 15.78 26.25 30.23
N ALA A 422 16.63 26.92 31.01
CA ALA A 422 17.60 26.24 31.89
C ALA A 422 16.95 25.26 32.90
N ALA A 423 15.63 25.38 33.08
CA ALA A 423 14.85 24.53 33.98
C ALA A 423 14.38 23.20 33.36
N SER A 424 14.36 23.10 32.01
CA SER A 424 13.86 21.88 31.33
C SER A 424 14.87 20.74 31.30
N GLY A 425 16.00 20.82 31.95
CA GLY A 425 17.06 19.80 31.95
C GLY A 425 17.71 19.59 30.58
N VAL A 426 17.22 20.31 29.56
CA VAL A 426 17.77 20.36 28.22
C VAL A 426 18.87 21.40 28.24
N ALA A 427 20.02 21.07 28.82
CA ALA A 427 21.20 21.87 28.62
C ALA A 427 21.47 21.88 27.11
N ALA A 428 21.48 23.08 26.52
CA ALA A 428 22.02 23.25 25.18
C ALA A 428 23.35 22.49 25.15
N VAL A 429 23.53 21.57 24.19
CA VAL A 429 24.83 20.94 23.98
C VAL A 429 25.78 22.07 23.66
N SER A 430 26.53 22.55 24.65
CA SER A 430 27.53 23.58 24.47
C SER A 430 28.62 22.98 23.59
N PRO A 431 28.84 23.49 22.37
CA PRO A 431 30.07 23.20 21.67
C PRO A 431 31.21 23.75 22.55
N SER A 432 32.27 22.97 22.69
CA SER A 432 33.51 23.35 23.36
C SER A 432 33.91 24.78 22.93
N ALA A 433 34.08 25.64 23.93
CA ALA A 433 34.35 27.06 23.76
C ALA A 433 35.67 27.31 23.02
N SER A 434 35.58 27.69 21.72
CA SER A 434 36.58 28.50 21.06
C SER A 434 36.14 28.91 19.63
N ALA A 435 35.12 29.77 19.51
CA ALA A 435 34.87 30.72 18.41
C ALA A 435 33.64 31.55 18.77
N PRO A 436 33.46 32.82 18.33
CA PRO A 436 32.18 33.51 18.49
C PRO A 436 31.12 32.77 17.71
N ALA A 437 30.23 32.10 18.45
CA ALA A 437 29.20 31.25 17.88
C ALA A 437 28.20 32.12 17.13
N ALA A 438 28.13 31.96 15.81
CA ALA A 438 26.91 32.25 15.07
C ALA A 438 25.78 31.47 15.79
N ALA A 439 24.65 32.16 16.10
CA ALA A 439 23.52 31.55 16.77
C ALA A 439 23.17 30.25 16.05
N ALA A 440 23.14 29.14 16.77
CA ALA A 440 22.77 27.85 16.19
C ALA A 440 21.38 27.98 15.49
N PRO A 441 21.20 27.41 14.31
CA PRO A 441 19.92 27.50 13.62
C PRO A 441 18.80 26.96 14.54
N ALA A 442 17.62 27.60 14.47
CA ALA A 442 16.47 27.13 15.21
C ALA A 442 16.15 25.69 14.81
N GLY A 443 15.94 24.81 15.79
CA GLY A 443 15.62 23.41 15.59
C GLY A 443 14.61 22.91 16.60
N VAL A 444 14.20 21.65 16.48
CA VAL A 444 13.29 21.02 17.43
C VAL A 444 13.94 19.76 17.99
N THR A 445 13.87 19.60 19.31
CA THR A 445 14.25 18.35 19.97
C THR A 445 12.98 17.67 20.47
N VAL A 446 12.76 16.45 20.03
CA VAL A 446 11.74 15.54 20.57
C VAL A 446 12.43 14.63 21.59
N ILE A 447 11.96 14.65 22.83
CA ILE A 447 12.44 13.77 23.89
C ILE A 447 11.33 12.76 24.15
N LEU A 448 11.54 11.52 23.73
CA LEU A 448 10.57 10.44 23.91
C LEU A 448 10.61 9.97 25.36
N GLY A 449 9.50 10.10 26.06
CA GLY A 449 9.37 9.65 27.44
C GLY A 449 8.87 8.21 27.57
N ALA A 450 8.77 7.74 28.79
CA ALA A 450 8.24 6.41 29.10
C ALA A 450 6.76 6.23 28.71
N ASP A 451 6.02 7.32 28.52
CA ASP A 451 4.64 7.34 28.02
C ASP A 451 4.55 6.94 26.55
N GLU A 452 5.47 7.38 25.70
CA GLU A 452 5.53 7.01 24.29
C GLU A 452 5.91 5.53 24.12
N GLU A 453 6.92 5.08 24.83
CA GLU A 453 7.35 3.68 24.78
C GLU A 453 6.35 2.70 25.40
N ARG A 454 5.45 3.15 26.29
CA ARG A 454 4.35 2.29 26.76
C ARG A 454 3.41 1.91 25.61
N ALA A 455 3.17 2.80 24.68
CA ALA A 455 2.40 2.52 23.50
C ALA A 455 3.09 1.51 22.56
N PHE A 456 4.44 1.49 22.54
CA PHE A 456 5.22 0.55 21.70
C PHE A 456 5.54 -0.78 22.39
N ASN A 457 5.51 -0.87 23.72
CA ASN A 457 6.01 -2.04 24.44
C ASN A 457 4.94 -2.79 25.23
N HIS A 458 3.67 -2.56 24.97
CA HIS A 458 2.61 -3.11 25.82
C HIS A 458 2.58 -4.65 25.87
N ASP A 459 3.39 -5.38 25.09
CA ASP A 459 3.28 -6.84 25.06
C ASP A 459 4.56 -7.66 24.88
N THR A 460 5.76 -7.08 24.90
CA THR A 460 6.97 -7.92 24.93
C THR A 460 7.20 -8.61 26.28
N GLY A 461 6.45 -8.21 27.32
CA GLY A 461 6.55 -8.78 28.68
C GLY A 461 5.80 -10.09 28.90
N GLY A 462 4.86 -10.45 28.05
CA GLY A 462 4.00 -11.61 28.25
C GLY A 462 4.43 -12.91 27.54
N TYR A 463 5.18 -12.82 26.46
CA TYR A 463 5.53 -14.00 25.64
C TYR A 463 6.95 -14.53 25.85
N TYR A 464 7.85 -13.76 26.42
CA TYR A 464 9.13 -14.31 26.87
C TYR A 464 8.96 -14.89 28.27
N GLY A 465 8.39 -16.07 28.36
CA GLY A 465 8.35 -16.89 29.55
C GLY A 465 9.75 -17.12 30.06
N ASN A 466 10.16 -16.34 31.07
CA ASN A 466 11.36 -16.52 31.79
C ASN A 466 11.22 -17.81 32.63
N GLY A 467 11.87 -18.86 32.23
CA GLY A 467 12.07 -20.03 33.03
C GLY A 467 12.99 -19.70 34.19
N GLY A 468 12.43 -19.27 35.35
CA GLY A 468 13.22 -19.04 36.57
C GLY A 468 12.35 -18.48 37.68
N GLY A 469 12.02 -19.33 38.66
CA GLY A 469 11.08 -19.20 39.76
C GLY A 469 11.16 -17.94 40.65
N GLY A 470 10.00 -17.57 41.18
CA GLY A 470 9.86 -16.64 42.27
C GLY A 470 8.42 -16.11 42.39
N GLY A 471 7.66 -16.59 43.37
CA GLY A 471 6.25 -16.29 43.56
C GLY A 471 5.94 -14.83 43.91
N GLY A 472 4.75 -14.40 43.48
CA GLY A 472 4.13 -13.13 43.81
C GLY A 472 2.71 -13.06 43.26
N SER A 473 1.73 -13.21 44.10
CA SER A 473 0.29 -13.13 43.87
C SER A 473 -0.16 -11.74 43.40
N GLY A 474 -0.96 -11.63 42.33
CA GLY A 474 -1.60 -10.38 41.97
C GLY A 474 -2.57 -10.51 40.77
N SER A 475 -3.86 -10.55 41.09
CA SER A 475 -5.10 -10.30 40.34
C SER A 475 -5.17 -10.60 38.84
N SER A 476 -5.98 -11.62 38.55
CA SER A 476 -6.46 -12.06 37.26
C SER A 476 -7.39 -11.03 36.60
N GLY A 477 -6.89 -10.32 35.57
CA GLY A 477 -7.72 -9.71 34.53
C GLY A 477 -7.83 -10.71 33.40
N SER A 478 -9.04 -11.17 33.12
CA SER A 478 -9.32 -12.13 32.05
C SER A 478 -9.01 -11.50 30.70
N ALA A 479 -8.02 -12.03 29.98
CA ALA A 479 -7.83 -11.77 28.57
C ALA A 479 -9.00 -12.37 27.76
N PRO A 480 -9.47 -11.70 26.69
CA PRO A 480 -10.47 -12.28 25.83
C PRO A 480 -9.91 -13.56 25.20
N VAL A 481 -10.66 -14.64 25.39
CA VAL A 481 -10.39 -15.94 24.79
C VAL A 481 -10.46 -15.79 23.28
N ALA A 482 -9.34 -15.94 22.59
CA ALA A 482 -9.30 -16.07 21.14
C ALA A 482 -10.13 -17.28 20.74
N THR A 483 -11.29 -17.04 20.12
CA THR A 483 -12.03 -18.09 19.42
C THR A 483 -11.22 -18.49 18.20
N ALA A 484 -10.61 -19.66 18.26
CA ALA A 484 -9.90 -20.23 17.12
C ALA A 484 -10.87 -20.31 15.92
N ARG A 485 -10.38 -19.87 14.75
CA ARG A 485 -11.03 -20.14 13.46
C ARG A 485 -11.39 -21.64 13.41
N PRO A 486 -12.61 -22.02 13.02
CA PRO A 486 -12.87 -23.42 12.77
C PRO A 486 -11.93 -23.88 11.65
N THR A 487 -10.91 -24.65 12.02
CA THR A 487 -10.09 -25.37 11.05
C THR A 487 -11.07 -26.24 10.26
N ARG A 488 -11.14 -25.98 8.96
CA ARG A 488 -11.86 -26.84 8.02
C ARG A 488 -11.34 -28.25 8.27
N ALA A 489 -12.18 -29.12 8.81
CA ALA A 489 -11.84 -30.51 8.94
C ALA A 489 -11.39 -31.00 7.57
N PRO A 490 -10.28 -31.75 7.47
CA PRO A 490 -9.92 -32.33 6.19
C PRO A 490 -11.14 -33.13 5.72
N VAL A 491 -11.66 -32.75 4.56
CA VAL A 491 -12.66 -33.53 3.87
C VAL A 491 -11.98 -34.87 3.62
N SER A 492 -12.37 -35.88 4.37
CA SER A 492 -11.96 -37.25 4.10
C SER A 492 -12.55 -37.63 2.75
N THR A 493 -11.76 -37.49 1.71
CA THR A 493 -12.04 -38.13 0.42
C THR A 493 -12.12 -39.63 0.69
N PRO A 494 -13.22 -40.31 0.30
CA PRO A 494 -13.28 -41.73 0.43
C PRO A 494 -12.13 -42.33 -0.39
N VAL A 495 -11.32 -43.17 0.25
CA VAL A 495 -10.30 -43.97 -0.40
C VAL A 495 -10.97 -44.75 -1.53
N PRO A 496 -10.56 -44.59 -2.79
CA PRO A 496 -11.14 -45.42 -3.86
C PRO A 496 -10.68 -46.84 -3.66
N THR A 497 -11.65 -47.75 -3.53
CA THR A 497 -11.45 -49.20 -3.57
C THR A 497 -10.77 -49.51 -4.89
N ALA A 498 -9.65 -50.21 -4.84
CA ALA A 498 -8.88 -50.63 -6.00
C ALA A 498 -9.75 -51.45 -6.95
N THR A 499 -10.13 -50.87 -8.08
CA THR A 499 -10.72 -51.58 -9.22
C THR A 499 -9.57 -51.97 -10.17
N ALA A 500 -9.64 -53.21 -10.64
CA ALA A 500 -8.64 -53.82 -11.51
C ALA A 500 -8.34 -53.01 -12.78
N PRO A 501 -7.10 -53.09 -13.36
CA PRO A 501 -6.69 -52.22 -14.44
C PRO A 501 -7.49 -52.48 -15.72
N ALA A 502 -8.11 -51.39 -16.22
CA ALA A 502 -8.75 -51.39 -17.52
C ALA A 502 -7.71 -51.30 -18.64
N THR A 503 -7.91 -52.07 -19.68
CA THR A 503 -7.13 -52.13 -20.92
C THR A 503 -7.01 -50.73 -21.54
N PRO A 504 -5.83 -50.27 -21.97
CA PRO A 504 -5.65 -48.95 -22.55
C PRO A 504 -6.39 -48.82 -23.89
N ALA A 505 -7.16 -47.75 -24.03
CA ALA A 505 -7.78 -47.35 -25.29
C ALA A 505 -6.72 -46.85 -26.30
N PRO A 506 -6.94 -47.03 -27.61
CA PRO A 506 -5.98 -46.62 -28.61
C PRO A 506 -5.80 -45.12 -28.67
N THR A 507 -4.56 -44.68 -28.70
CA THR A 507 -4.13 -43.26 -28.82
C THR A 507 -4.71 -42.62 -30.12
N PRO A 508 -5.37 -41.48 -30.07
CA PRO A 508 -5.80 -40.79 -31.26
C PRO A 508 -4.60 -40.25 -32.06
N LYS A 509 -4.64 -40.45 -33.34
CA LYS A 509 -3.62 -39.98 -34.30
C LYS A 509 -3.56 -38.45 -34.28
N PRO A 510 -2.40 -37.80 -34.26
CA PRO A 510 -2.32 -36.35 -34.24
C PRO A 510 -2.90 -35.75 -35.53
N THR A 511 -3.79 -34.78 -35.36
CA THR A 511 -4.34 -33.97 -36.44
C THR A 511 -3.24 -33.04 -36.95
N PRO A 512 -3.04 -32.92 -38.30
CA PRO A 512 -2.01 -32.02 -38.83
C PRO A 512 -2.35 -30.56 -38.52
N VAL A 513 -1.38 -29.83 -37.99
CA VAL A 513 -1.45 -28.39 -37.76
C VAL A 513 -1.54 -27.67 -39.10
N PRO A 514 -2.47 -26.73 -39.30
CA PRO A 514 -2.53 -25.94 -40.53
C PRO A 514 -1.26 -25.11 -40.65
N THR A 515 -0.54 -25.27 -41.75
CA THR A 515 0.60 -24.42 -42.12
C THR A 515 0.08 -23.05 -42.56
N LEU A 516 0.46 -22.01 -41.88
CA LEU A 516 0.20 -20.62 -42.28
C LEU A 516 0.93 -20.32 -43.62
N PRO A 517 0.32 -19.60 -44.57
CA PRO A 517 1.00 -19.20 -45.78
C PRO A 517 2.16 -18.22 -45.48
N PRO A 518 3.23 -18.23 -46.29
CA PRO A 518 4.38 -17.36 -46.07
C PRO A 518 3.99 -15.88 -46.24
N ILE A 519 4.42 -15.07 -45.27
CA ILE A 519 4.25 -13.62 -45.27
C ILE A 519 5.16 -13.04 -46.34
N THR A 520 4.58 -12.45 -47.38
CA THR A 520 5.32 -11.69 -48.39
C THR A 520 5.77 -10.36 -47.80
N PRO A 521 7.04 -9.99 -47.87
CA PRO A 521 7.50 -8.68 -47.40
C PRO A 521 6.93 -7.57 -48.31
N PRO A 522 6.66 -6.37 -47.75
CA PRO A 522 6.19 -5.24 -48.54
C PRO A 522 7.27 -4.76 -49.51
N PRO A 523 6.87 -4.21 -50.67
CA PRO A 523 7.82 -3.78 -51.71
C PRO A 523 8.69 -2.62 -51.20
N THR A 524 9.99 -2.75 -51.42
CA THR A 524 11.00 -1.72 -51.13
C THR A 524 10.72 -0.49 -52.00
N ALA A 525 10.54 0.66 -51.35
CA ALA A 525 10.37 1.94 -52.05
C ALA A 525 11.65 2.28 -52.85
N ALA A 526 11.46 2.64 -54.13
CA ALA A 526 12.53 3.06 -55.00
C ALA A 526 13.16 4.39 -54.53
N PRO A 527 14.48 4.59 -54.70
CA PRO A 527 15.14 5.83 -54.30
C PRO A 527 14.70 7.01 -55.16
N THR A 528 14.22 8.05 -54.52
CA THR A 528 13.91 9.35 -55.16
C THR A 528 15.21 10.01 -55.63
N ALA A 529 15.27 10.29 -56.92
CA ALA A 529 16.39 11.00 -57.56
C ALA A 529 16.51 12.44 -57.00
N SER A 530 17.69 12.77 -56.56
CA SER A 530 18.09 14.13 -56.11
C SER A 530 18.18 15.06 -57.34
N ALA A 531 17.35 16.11 -57.37
CA ALA A 531 17.47 17.19 -58.36
C ALA A 531 18.59 18.15 -57.93
N LYS A 532 19.50 18.38 -58.89
CA LYS A 532 20.63 19.29 -58.80
C LYS A 532 20.15 20.75 -58.97
N PRO A 533 20.58 21.75 -58.24
CA PRO A 533 20.25 23.14 -58.50
C PRO A 533 21.16 23.66 -59.63
N GLY A 534 20.58 24.22 -60.66
CA GLY A 534 21.25 24.94 -61.73
C GLY A 534 20.89 26.42 -61.66
N GLY A 535 21.90 27.26 -61.84
CA GLY A 535 21.79 28.64 -62.27
C GLY A 535 21.72 29.70 -61.19
#